data_90409298b1c483e30028b19ecc999ff0
#
_entry.id   90409298b1c483e30028b19ecc999ff0
#
_cell.length_a   1.000
_cell.length_b   1.000
_cell.length_c   1.000
_cell.angle_alpha   90.00
_cell.angle_beta   90.00
_cell.angle_gamma   90.00
#
_symmetry.space_group_name_H-M   'P 1'
#
loop_
_entity.id
_entity.type
_entity.pdbx_description
1 polymer ?
#
loop_
_entity_poly.entity_id
_entity_poly.type
_entity_poly.pdbx_seq_one_letter_code
_entity_poly.pdbx_strand_id
1 'polypeptide(L)'
;HIAGGVVRNPLVRLTEPVTLDFLAGEHIAIVGPNGAGKSLLVDMLTGKYPLRDGELTYDFSPSLTKTAYDNIKYIAFRDTYGSADANYYYQQRWNAHDQEDAPLVREVLGEVKDDALRRQLFELFSIEPMLDKKIILLSSGELRKFQLTKALLTVPRILIMDNPFIGLDAPTRELLFNLLDRLTRLGELQIVLVLSM
;
A
#
# COMPACT_ATOMS: atom_id res chain seq x y z
N HIS A 1 -1.03 5.68 -17.41
CA HIS A 1 -1.93 6.54 -18.19
C HIS A 1 -3.34 5.96 -18.24
N ILE A 2 -4.34 6.76 -17.94
CA ILE A 2 -5.75 6.49 -18.19
C ILE A 2 -6.25 7.57 -19.17
N ALA A 3 -6.86 7.15 -20.28
CA ALA A 3 -7.48 8.07 -21.23
C ALA A 3 -8.99 7.78 -21.33
N GLY A 4 -9.81 8.73 -20.92
CA GLY A 4 -11.27 8.63 -21.02
C GLY A 4 -11.87 7.42 -20.31
N GLY A 5 -11.28 6.99 -19.21
CA GLY A 5 -11.66 5.77 -18.51
C GLY A 5 -13.05 5.81 -17.91
N VAL A 6 -13.88 4.84 -18.26
CA VAL A 6 -15.21 4.62 -17.68
C VAL A 6 -15.28 3.18 -17.18
N VAL A 7 -15.59 2.99 -15.90
CA VAL A 7 -15.71 1.66 -15.31
C VAL A 7 -16.88 0.89 -15.89
N ARG A 8 -16.70 -0.39 -16.13
CA ARG A 8 -17.73 -1.28 -16.68
C ARG A 8 -18.90 -1.51 -15.72
N ASN A 9 -18.68 -1.44 -14.42
CA ASN A 9 -19.71 -1.72 -13.42
C ASN A 9 -20.73 -0.57 -13.34
N PRO A 10 -22.02 -0.79 -13.64
CA PRO A 10 -23.03 0.26 -13.63
C PRO A 10 -23.38 0.79 -12.23
N LEU A 11 -23.04 0.06 -11.17
CA LEU A 11 -23.32 0.43 -9.78
C LEU A 11 -22.22 1.33 -9.18
N VAL A 12 -21.06 1.42 -9.84
CA VAL A 12 -19.90 2.17 -9.37
C VAL A 12 -19.45 3.08 -10.49
N ARG A 13 -19.74 4.39 -10.39
CA ARG A 13 -19.41 5.36 -11.44
C ARG A 13 -18.75 6.58 -10.86
N LEU A 14 -17.75 7.08 -11.56
CA LEU A 14 -17.35 8.49 -11.47
C LEU A 14 -18.31 9.31 -12.35
N THR A 15 -18.52 10.57 -12.01
CA THR A 15 -19.45 11.47 -12.73
C THR A 15 -19.01 11.72 -14.16
N GLU A 16 -17.70 11.69 -14.39
CA GLU A 16 -17.09 11.94 -15.70
C GLU A 16 -16.03 10.89 -16.03
N PRO A 17 -15.71 10.66 -17.31
CA PRO A 17 -14.59 9.84 -17.72
C PRO A 17 -13.27 10.36 -17.13
N VAL A 18 -12.41 9.46 -16.69
CA VAL A 18 -11.12 9.81 -16.08
C VAL A 18 -10.03 9.85 -17.14
N THR A 19 -9.33 10.98 -17.21
CA THR A 19 -8.07 11.08 -17.93
C THR A 19 -6.99 11.54 -16.99
N LEU A 20 -5.93 10.74 -16.83
CA LEU A 20 -4.90 10.96 -15.84
C LEU A 20 -3.57 10.34 -16.27
N ASP A 21 -2.51 11.12 -16.17
CA ASP A 21 -1.14 10.69 -16.40
C ASP A 21 -0.36 10.68 -15.08
N PHE A 22 0.34 9.58 -14.82
CA PHE A 22 1.36 9.50 -13.79
C PHE A 22 2.71 9.30 -14.49
N LEU A 23 3.54 10.32 -14.46
CA LEU A 23 4.85 10.24 -15.10
C LEU A 23 5.88 9.58 -14.19
N ALA A 24 6.85 8.92 -14.79
CA ALA A 24 7.93 8.29 -14.03
C ALA A 24 8.66 9.33 -13.16
N GLY A 25 8.91 8.98 -11.90
CA GLY A 25 9.57 9.84 -10.92
C GLY A 25 8.67 10.85 -10.22
N GLU A 26 7.39 10.96 -10.59
CA GLU A 26 6.42 11.79 -9.86
C GLU A 26 5.85 11.05 -8.65
N HIS A 27 5.78 11.75 -7.52
CA HIS A 27 5.01 11.32 -6.36
C HIS A 27 3.71 12.10 -6.32
N ILE A 28 2.59 11.43 -6.05
CA ILE A 28 1.26 12.00 -6.23
C ILE A 28 0.44 11.88 -4.95
N ALA A 29 -0.34 12.90 -4.64
CA ALA A 29 -1.35 12.86 -3.61
C ALA A 29 -2.75 13.00 -4.22
N ILE A 30 -3.61 12.01 -3.97
CA ILE A 30 -5.04 12.03 -4.30
C ILE A 30 -5.79 12.46 -3.05
N VAL A 31 -6.35 13.66 -3.06
CA VAL A 31 -6.96 14.29 -1.89
C VAL A 31 -8.43 14.58 -2.15
N GLY A 32 -9.27 14.37 -1.16
CA GLY A 32 -10.68 14.69 -1.25
C GLY A 32 -11.52 14.13 -0.09
N PRO A 33 -12.78 14.54 0.04
CA PRO A 33 -13.66 14.05 1.08
C PRO A 33 -13.99 12.57 0.90
N ASN A 34 -14.52 11.96 1.98
CA ASN A 34 -15.04 10.59 1.90
C ASN A 34 -16.18 10.54 0.87
N GLY A 35 -16.20 9.48 0.06
CA GLY A 35 -17.19 9.33 -1.01
C GLY A 35 -16.87 10.05 -2.33
N ALA A 36 -15.77 10.80 -2.41
CA ALA A 36 -15.36 11.50 -3.64
C ALA A 36 -14.87 10.59 -4.80
N GLY A 37 -14.90 9.27 -4.61
CA GLY A 37 -14.47 8.34 -5.65
C GLY A 37 -12.98 7.98 -5.64
N LYS A 38 -12.22 8.40 -4.61
CA LYS A 38 -10.78 8.12 -4.52
C LYS A 38 -10.45 6.62 -4.62
N SER A 39 -11.18 5.79 -3.86
CA SER A 39 -10.97 4.33 -3.88
C SER A 39 -11.30 3.74 -5.24
N LEU A 40 -12.33 4.26 -5.93
CA LEU A 40 -12.65 3.84 -7.28
C LEU A 40 -11.54 4.20 -8.27
N LEU A 41 -10.96 5.39 -8.14
CA LEU A 41 -9.82 5.78 -8.96
C LEU A 41 -8.62 4.85 -8.73
N VAL A 42 -8.33 4.49 -7.49
CA VAL A 42 -7.28 3.51 -7.16
C VAL A 42 -7.60 2.13 -7.76
N ASP A 43 -8.83 1.67 -7.66
CA ASP A 43 -9.27 0.40 -8.24
C ASP A 43 -9.15 0.39 -9.78
N MET A 44 -9.37 1.55 -10.43
CA MET A 44 -9.09 1.72 -11.87
C MET A 44 -7.58 1.66 -12.16
N LEU A 45 -6.78 2.42 -11.40
CA LEU A 45 -5.31 2.46 -11.54
C LEU A 45 -4.65 1.10 -11.35
N THR A 46 -5.17 0.27 -10.46
CA THR A 46 -4.65 -1.07 -10.20
C THR A 46 -5.20 -2.13 -11.16
N GLY A 47 -6.14 -1.74 -12.05
CA GLY A 47 -6.79 -2.67 -12.98
C GLY A 47 -7.78 -3.64 -12.33
N LYS A 48 -8.21 -3.37 -11.10
CA LYS A 48 -9.19 -4.19 -10.38
C LYS A 48 -10.55 -4.18 -11.06
N TYR A 49 -10.95 -3.04 -11.63
CA TYR A 49 -12.16 -2.94 -12.43
C TYR A 49 -11.81 -2.75 -13.91
N PRO A 50 -12.33 -3.62 -14.78
CA PRO A 50 -12.18 -3.43 -16.23
C PRO A 50 -12.91 -2.17 -16.67
N LEU A 51 -12.31 -1.45 -17.61
CA LEU A 51 -12.95 -0.31 -18.24
C LEU A 51 -14.00 -0.79 -19.25
N ARG A 52 -15.11 -0.04 -19.33
CA ARG A 52 -16.09 -0.17 -20.43
C ARG A 52 -15.62 0.62 -21.63
N ASP A 53 -15.17 1.85 -21.38
CA ASP A 53 -14.67 2.81 -22.36
C ASP A 53 -13.35 3.38 -21.88
N GLY A 54 -12.53 3.87 -22.80
CA GLY A 54 -11.22 4.43 -22.53
C GLY A 54 -10.10 3.37 -22.52
N GLU A 55 -8.90 3.81 -22.20
CA GLU A 55 -7.70 3.00 -22.22
C GLU A 55 -6.91 3.17 -20.92
N LEU A 56 -6.35 2.07 -20.45
CA LEU A 56 -5.43 2.04 -19.32
C LEU A 56 -4.12 1.39 -19.78
N THR A 57 -3.05 2.17 -19.75
CA THR A 57 -1.71 1.71 -20.15
C THR A 57 -0.71 1.88 -19.02
N TYR A 58 0.23 0.93 -18.93
CA TYR A 58 1.30 0.94 -17.95
C TYR A 58 2.66 0.88 -18.63
N ASP A 59 3.61 1.65 -18.10
CA ASP A 59 5.02 1.47 -18.33
C ASP A 59 5.72 1.24 -17.00
N PHE A 60 6.16 0.02 -16.77
CA PHE A 60 6.85 -0.36 -15.54
C PHE A 60 8.37 -0.47 -15.73
N SER A 61 8.91 0.08 -16.79
CA SER A 61 10.37 0.08 -17.03
C SER A 61 11.12 0.65 -15.80
N PRO A 62 12.23 0.05 -15.39
CA PRO A 62 12.98 -1.08 -15.97
C PRO A 62 12.57 -2.45 -15.40
N SER A 63 11.38 -2.62 -14.79
CA SER A 63 10.92 -3.90 -14.26
C SER A 63 10.85 -4.96 -15.36
N LEU A 64 11.27 -6.17 -15.04
CA LEU A 64 11.16 -7.34 -15.92
C LEU A 64 9.72 -7.87 -16.02
N THR A 65 8.90 -7.61 -15.00
CA THR A 65 7.49 -7.97 -14.99
C THR A 65 6.65 -6.83 -15.53
N LYS A 66 5.59 -7.15 -16.30
CA LYS A 66 4.74 -6.16 -16.95
C LYS A 66 3.33 -6.07 -16.37
N THR A 67 3.03 -6.85 -15.36
CA THR A 67 1.69 -6.87 -14.75
C THR A 67 1.54 -5.80 -13.68
N ALA A 68 0.35 -5.24 -13.55
CA ALA A 68 0.02 -4.34 -12.45
C ALA A 68 0.15 -5.05 -11.10
N TYR A 69 -0.21 -6.33 -11.03
CA TYR A 69 -0.11 -7.13 -9.81
C TYR A 69 1.32 -7.19 -9.23
N ASP A 70 2.32 -7.37 -10.09
CA ASP A 70 3.72 -7.47 -9.66
C ASP A 70 4.33 -6.09 -9.35
N ASN A 71 3.88 -5.04 -10.03
CA ASN A 71 4.51 -3.72 -9.99
C ASN A 71 3.79 -2.69 -9.13
N ILE A 72 2.51 -2.89 -8.81
CA ILE A 72 1.73 -1.98 -7.97
C ILE A 72 1.38 -2.69 -6.67
N LYS A 73 1.77 -2.09 -5.55
CA LYS A 73 1.33 -2.52 -4.22
C LYS A 73 0.41 -1.46 -3.61
N TYR A 74 -0.71 -1.92 -3.08
CA TYR A 74 -1.71 -1.09 -2.42
C TYR A 74 -1.81 -1.48 -0.95
N ILE A 75 -1.71 -0.48 -0.07
CA ILE A 75 -1.88 -0.65 1.37
C ILE A 75 -2.96 0.33 1.83
N ALA A 76 -4.06 -0.20 2.34
CA ALA A 76 -5.08 0.59 3.03
C ALA A 76 -4.81 0.59 4.53
N PHE A 77 -4.65 1.79 5.09
CA PHE A 77 -4.56 1.97 6.53
C PHE A 77 -5.92 2.46 7.04
N ARG A 78 -6.46 1.76 8.02
CA ARG A 78 -7.76 2.09 8.61
C ARG A 78 -7.59 2.25 10.12
N ASP A 79 -8.46 3.05 10.73
CA ASP A 79 -8.48 3.18 12.19
C ASP A 79 -8.80 1.83 12.82
N THR A 80 -8.02 1.49 13.85
CA THR A 80 -8.15 0.22 14.58
C THR A 80 -9.48 0.07 15.33
N TYR A 81 -10.25 1.13 15.43
CA TYR A 81 -11.52 1.15 16.17
C TYR A 81 -12.77 0.85 15.35
N GLY A 82 -12.66 0.56 14.06
CA GLY A 82 -13.91 0.45 13.29
C GLY A 82 -13.92 -0.37 12.02
N SER A 83 -12.83 -0.99 11.57
CA SER A 83 -12.92 -1.81 10.36
C SER A 83 -11.75 -2.76 10.15
N ALA A 84 -12.09 -3.83 10.12
CA ALA A 84 -11.91 -5.14 9.72
C ALA A 84 -11.25 -5.38 8.36
N ASP A 85 -10.09 -4.96 7.92
CA ASP A 85 -9.70 -5.45 6.61
C ASP A 85 -8.26 -5.98 6.43
N ALA A 86 -7.20 -5.34 6.80
CA ALA A 86 -5.92 -6.02 6.68
C ALA A 86 -5.54 -6.74 7.98
N ASN A 87 -5.82 -6.12 9.13
CA ASN A 87 -5.73 -6.80 10.43
C ASN A 87 -6.84 -7.84 10.61
N TYR A 88 -8.03 -7.61 10.06
CA TYR A 88 -9.19 -8.47 10.18
C TYR A 88 -9.04 -9.73 9.33
N TYR A 89 -8.40 -9.66 8.16
CA TYR A 89 -8.07 -10.86 7.41
C TYR A 89 -7.05 -11.73 8.15
N TYR A 90 -6.07 -11.11 8.79
CA TYR A 90 -5.15 -11.83 9.68
C TYR A 90 -5.83 -12.18 11.01
N GLN A 91 -6.60 -11.29 11.62
CA GLN A 91 -7.32 -11.54 12.87
C GLN A 91 -8.51 -12.49 12.71
N GLN A 92 -9.33 -12.41 11.66
CA GLN A 92 -10.42 -13.36 11.43
C GLN A 92 -9.95 -14.77 11.15
N ARG A 93 -8.84 -14.89 10.42
CA ARG A 93 -8.26 -16.20 10.15
C ARG A 93 -7.71 -16.87 11.42
N TRP A 94 -7.37 -16.06 12.44
CA TRP A 94 -6.71 -16.52 13.66
C TRP A 94 -7.54 -16.34 14.93
N ASN A 95 -8.58 -15.49 14.95
CA ASN A 95 -9.53 -15.38 16.08
C ASN A 95 -10.45 -16.59 16.22
N ALA A 96 -10.50 -17.47 15.23
CA ALA A 96 -11.24 -18.72 15.31
C ALA A 96 -10.47 -19.85 16.02
N HIS A 97 -9.15 -19.70 16.16
CA HIS A 97 -8.29 -20.67 16.83
C HIS A 97 -7.13 -19.95 17.52
N ASP A 98 -6.97 -20.21 18.79
CA ASP A 98 -5.94 -19.81 19.74
C ASP A 98 -4.89 -18.76 19.35
N GLN A 99 -4.74 -17.72 20.21
CA GLN A 99 -3.65 -16.73 20.13
C GLN A 99 -2.25 -17.35 20.08
N GLU A 100 -2.14 -18.64 20.40
CA GLU A 100 -0.88 -19.36 20.36
C GLU A 100 -0.38 -19.62 18.95
N ASP A 101 -1.27 -19.75 17.96
CA ASP A 101 -0.90 -20.07 16.56
C ASP A 101 -0.69 -18.86 15.65
N ALA A 102 -0.79 -17.62 16.18
CA ALA A 102 -0.56 -16.44 15.36
C ALA A 102 0.90 -16.35 14.90
N PRO A 103 1.15 -16.10 13.58
CA PRO A 103 2.49 -16.12 13.04
C PRO A 103 3.35 -14.98 13.58
N LEU A 104 4.65 -15.21 13.63
CA LEU A 104 5.66 -14.21 13.94
C LEU A 104 5.92 -13.32 12.72
N VAL A 105 6.35 -12.09 12.97
CA VAL A 105 6.73 -11.15 11.91
C VAL A 105 7.75 -11.78 10.95
N ARG A 106 8.78 -12.46 11.47
CA ARG A 106 9.80 -13.13 10.65
C ARG A 106 9.24 -14.18 9.70
N GLU A 107 8.23 -14.93 10.14
CA GLU A 107 7.60 -15.98 9.33
C GLU A 107 6.81 -15.39 8.16
N VAL A 108 6.12 -14.29 8.38
CA VAL A 108 5.32 -13.63 7.34
C VAL A 108 6.18 -12.82 6.38
N LEU A 109 7.28 -12.22 6.84
CA LEU A 109 8.23 -11.57 5.93
C LEU A 109 8.97 -12.59 5.06
N GLY A 110 9.09 -13.83 5.53
CA GLY A 110 9.67 -14.94 4.78
C GLY A 110 11.15 -14.79 4.47
N GLU A 111 11.65 -15.69 3.64
CA GLU A 111 13.00 -15.60 3.08
C GLU A 111 12.97 -14.69 1.85
N VAL A 112 13.84 -13.71 1.83
CA VAL A 112 13.99 -12.76 0.71
C VAL A 112 15.27 -13.10 -0.02
N LYS A 113 15.20 -13.18 -1.35
CA LYS A 113 16.34 -13.51 -2.21
C LYS A 113 17.42 -12.41 -2.21
N ASP A 114 17.03 -11.16 -1.95
CA ASP A 114 17.94 -10.02 -1.89
C ASP A 114 18.24 -9.63 -0.45
N ASP A 115 19.34 -10.14 0.08
CA ASP A 115 19.80 -9.84 1.44
C ASP A 115 20.21 -8.36 1.62
N ALA A 116 20.63 -7.68 0.57
CA ALA A 116 21.01 -6.28 0.64
C ALA A 116 19.78 -5.39 0.83
N LEU A 117 18.74 -5.59 0.01
CA LEU A 117 17.46 -4.90 0.14
C LEU A 117 16.81 -5.18 1.50
N ARG A 118 16.81 -6.44 1.94
CA ARG A 118 16.27 -6.83 3.24
C ARG A 118 16.95 -6.07 4.37
N ARG A 119 18.28 -6.03 4.41
CA ARG A 119 19.04 -5.28 5.42
C ARG A 119 18.71 -3.80 5.41
N GLN A 120 18.68 -3.17 4.23
CA GLN A 120 18.33 -1.76 4.09
C GLN A 120 16.94 -1.45 4.63
N LEU A 121 15.94 -2.26 4.31
CA LEU A 121 14.56 -2.07 4.79
C LEU A 121 14.44 -2.34 6.28
N PHE A 122 15.11 -3.36 6.81
CA PHE A 122 15.09 -3.68 8.23
C PHE A 122 15.73 -2.57 9.06
N GLU A 123 16.84 -2.00 8.61
CA GLU A 123 17.46 -0.84 9.23
C GLU A 123 16.57 0.39 9.13
N LEU A 124 16.04 0.70 7.93
CA LEU A 124 15.20 1.86 7.67
C LEU A 124 13.96 1.90 8.56
N PHE A 125 13.28 0.77 8.72
CA PHE A 125 12.05 0.65 9.49
C PHE A 125 12.25 0.15 10.93
N SER A 126 13.48 -0.16 11.33
CA SER A 126 13.81 -0.77 12.63
C SER A 126 12.99 -2.03 12.89
N ILE A 127 13.06 -2.99 11.98
CA ILE A 127 12.25 -4.20 12.01
C ILE A 127 12.76 -5.26 12.98
N GLU A 128 14.08 -5.33 13.21
CA GLU A 128 14.70 -6.39 14.02
C GLU A 128 14.08 -6.59 15.40
N PRO A 129 13.74 -5.54 16.19
CA PRO A 129 13.10 -5.73 17.49
C PRO A 129 11.71 -6.35 17.43
N MET A 130 11.08 -6.38 16.25
CA MET A 130 9.71 -6.90 16.07
C MET A 130 9.69 -8.31 15.49
N LEU A 131 10.82 -8.87 15.02
CA LEU A 131 10.86 -10.14 14.29
C LEU A 131 10.23 -11.30 15.05
N ASP A 132 10.43 -11.33 16.37
CA ASP A 132 9.91 -12.37 17.26
C ASP A 132 8.54 -12.05 17.88
N LYS A 133 7.95 -10.92 17.49
CA LYS A 133 6.59 -10.58 17.90
C LYS A 133 5.58 -11.27 16.99
N LYS A 134 4.46 -11.67 17.58
CA LYS A 134 3.30 -12.10 16.83
C LYS A 134 2.65 -10.88 16.16
N ILE A 135 2.20 -11.03 14.91
CA ILE A 135 1.62 -9.91 14.14
C ILE A 135 0.45 -9.27 14.86
N ILE A 136 -0.37 -10.07 15.54
CA ILE A 136 -1.53 -9.58 16.30
C ILE A 136 -1.16 -8.70 17.51
N LEU A 137 0.10 -8.76 17.96
CA LEU A 137 0.61 -7.98 19.11
C LEU A 137 1.36 -6.71 18.69
N LEU A 138 1.41 -6.39 17.40
CA LEU A 138 2.06 -5.18 16.92
C LEU A 138 1.23 -3.95 17.28
N SER A 139 1.91 -2.90 17.74
CA SER A 139 1.29 -1.57 17.84
C SER A 139 0.92 -1.04 16.46
N SER A 140 0.07 -0.03 16.40
CA SER A 140 -0.32 0.59 15.12
C SER A 140 0.89 1.06 14.30
N GLY A 141 1.89 1.67 14.95
CA GLY A 141 3.13 2.09 14.30
C GLY A 141 3.98 0.91 13.82
N GLU A 142 4.13 -0.12 14.65
CA GLU A 142 4.86 -1.34 14.28
C GLU A 142 4.20 -2.08 13.12
N LEU A 143 2.87 -2.15 13.13
CA LEU A 143 2.11 -2.77 12.05
C LEU A 143 2.32 -2.04 10.72
N ARG A 144 2.35 -0.69 10.72
CA ARG A 144 2.62 0.08 9.51
C ARG A 144 4.03 -0.16 8.98
N LYS A 145 5.04 -0.17 9.85
CA LYS A 145 6.42 -0.53 9.48
C LYS A 145 6.49 -1.92 8.86
N PHE A 146 5.82 -2.88 9.47
CA PHE A 146 5.74 -4.26 8.95
C PHE A 146 5.07 -4.31 7.57
N GLN A 147 3.92 -3.65 7.40
CA GLN A 147 3.18 -3.63 6.12
C GLN A 147 4.01 -2.98 5.00
N LEU A 148 4.67 -1.86 5.29
CA LEU A 148 5.56 -1.18 4.35
C LEU A 148 6.77 -2.06 3.98
N THR A 149 7.42 -2.67 4.95
CA THR A 149 8.53 -3.59 4.71
C THR A 149 8.10 -4.75 3.83
N LYS A 150 6.99 -5.40 4.15
CA LYS A 150 6.45 -6.51 3.36
C LYS A 150 6.15 -6.12 1.91
N ALA A 151 5.55 -4.95 1.70
CA ALA A 151 5.25 -4.46 0.37
C ALA A 151 6.54 -4.14 -0.43
N LEU A 152 7.50 -3.47 0.20
CA LEU A 152 8.75 -3.04 -0.46
C LEU A 152 9.70 -4.20 -0.76
N LEU A 153 9.67 -5.29 0.01
CA LEU A 153 10.41 -6.52 -0.30
C LEU A 153 10.01 -7.15 -1.63
N THR A 154 8.84 -6.84 -2.16
CA THR A 154 8.40 -7.27 -3.50
C THR A 154 8.95 -6.39 -4.63
N VAL A 155 9.72 -5.35 -4.31
CA VAL A 155 10.32 -4.40 -5.26
C VAL A 155 9.27 -3.80 -6.21
N PRO A 156 8.19 -3.16 -5.72
CA PRO A 156 7.17 -2.58 -6.57
C PRO A 156 7.72 -1.33 -7.29
N ARG A 157 7.14 -1.00 -8.43
CA ARG A 157 7.38 0.28 -9.12
C ARG A 157 6.49 1.39 -8.57
N ILE A 158 5.31 1.04 -8.10
CA ILE A 158 4.32 1.96 -7.54
C ILE A 158 3.83 1.42 -6.19
N LEU A 159 3.92 2.25 -5.16
CA LEU A 159 3.35 2.00 -3.84
C LEU A 159 2.21 2.99 -3.59
N ILE A 160 1.00 2.47 -3.49
CA ILE A 160 -0.20 3.25 -3.17
C ILE A 160 -0.52 3.06 -1.70
N MET A 161 -0.59 4.16 -0.95
CA MET A 161 -0.93 4.17 0.47
C MET A 161 -2.20 4.96 0.71
N ASP A 162 -3.22 4.29 1.20
CA ASP A 162 -4.52 4.90 1.52
C ASP A 162 -4.61 5.24 3.01
N ASN A 163 -4.70 6.53 3.30
CA ASN A 163 -4.75 7.12 4.64
C ASN A 163 -3.62 6.66 5.59
N PRO A 164 -2.34 6.73 5.19
CA PRO A 164 -1.23 6.18 5.96
C PRO A 164 -1.03 6.83 7.34
N PHE A 165 -1.55 8.04 7.56
CA PHE A 165 -1.40 8.81 8.79
C PHE A 165 -2.57 8.67 9.77
N ILE A 166 -3.63 7.95 9.39
CA ILE A 166 -4.82 7.78 10.23
C ILE A 166 -4.48 7.02 11.52
N GLY A 167 -5.04 7.47 12.65
CA GLY A 167 -4.87 6.81 13.95
C GLY A 167 -3.43 6.82 14.50
N LEU A 168 -2.53 7.65 13.94
CA LEU A 168 -1.18 7.83 14.45
C LEU A 168 -1.09 9.04 15.39
N ASP A 169 -0.37 8.88 16.49
CA ASP A 169 0.05 9.99 17.32
C ASP A 169 1.07 10.89 16.60
N ALA A 170 1.33 12.08 17.13
CA ALA A 170 2.20 13.05 16.48
C ALA A 170 3.64 12.53 16.25
N PRO A 171 4.31 11.89 17.23
CA PRO A 171 5.65 11.35 17.02
C PRO A 171 5.70 10.26 15.95
N THR A 172 4.74 9.34 15.93
CA THR A 172 4.69 8.26 14.94
C THR A 172 4.37 8.79 13.54
N ARG A 173 3.54 9.82 13.46
CA ARG A 173 3.25 10.52 12.20
C ARG A 173 4.50 11.18 11.62
N GLU A 174 5.27 11.88 12.43
CA GLU A 174 6.53 12.51 12.03
C GLU A 174 7.54 11.44 11.57
N LEU A 175 7.66 10.33 12.30
CA LEU A 175 8.50 9.22 11.91
C LEU A 175 8.11 8.69 10.52
N LEU A 176 6.81 8.47 10.28
CA LEU A 176 6.32 7.98 8.99
C LEU A 176 6.61 8.99 7.87
N PHE A 177 6.43 10.30 8.11
CA PHE A 177 6.81 11.33 7.14
C PHE A 177 8.28 11.23 6.75
N ASN A 178 9.17 11.13 7.73
CA ASN A 178 10.61 11.01 7.49
C ASN A 178 10.95 9.74 6.71
N LEU A 179 10.27 8.63 7.00
CA LEU A 179 10.44 7.38 6.26
C LEU A 179 9.99 7.52 4.80
N LEU A 180 8.85 8.16 4.56
CA LEU A 180 8.35 8.39 3.21
C LEU A 180 9.27 9.34 2.41
N ASP A 181 9.78 10.41 3.03
CA ASP A 181 10.75 11.30 2.40
C ASP A 181 12.02 10.56 1.99
N ARG A 182 12.52 9.66 2.84
CA ARG A 182 13.66 8.81 2.50
C ARG A 182 13.35 7.84 1.35
N LEU A 183 12.15 7.25 1.34
CA LEU A 183 11.73 6.35 0.25
C LEU A 183 11.61 7.07 -1.10
N THR A 184 11.13 8.32 -1.12
CA THR A 184 11.05 9.10 -2.36
C THR A 184 12.41 9.37 -2.99
N ARG A 185 13.47 9.36 -2.19
CA ARG A 185 14.86 9.57 -2.66
C ARG A 185 15.49 8.32 -3.25
N LEU A 186 14.88 7.14 -3.11
CA LEU A 186 15.41 5.90 -3.70
C LEU A 186 15.23 5.82 -5.23
N GLY A 187 14.60 6.80 -5.85
CA GLY A 187 14.65 7.09 -7.29
C GLY A 187 13.86 6.16 -8.21
N GLU A 188 13.56 4.95 -7.82
CA GLU A 188 12.87 3.96 -8.67
C GLU A 188 11.44 3.65 -8.22
N LEU A 189 11.05 4.10 -7.04
CA LEU A 189 9.74 3.89 -6.47
C LEU A 189 8.87 5.14 -6.63
N GLN A 190 7.74 4.99 -7.27
CA GLN A 190 6.69 6.02 -7.29
C GLN A 190 5.73 5.83 -6.11
N ILE A 191 5.48 6.88 -5.36
CA ILE A 191 4.56 6.87 -4.22
C ILE A 191 3.28 7.61 -4.58
N VAL A 192 2.15 6.98 -4.32
CA VAL A 192 0.82 7.57 -4.44
C VAL A 192 0.17 7.56 -3.05
N LEU A 193 -0.13 8.74 -2.53
CA LEU A 193 -0.86 8.90 -1.28
C LEU A 193 -2.33 9.15 -1.58
N VAL A 194 -3.21 8.46 -0.90
CA VAL A 194 -4.65 8.72 -0.92
C VAL A 194 -5.04 9.26 0.45
N LEU A 195 -5.54 10.49 0.47
CA LEU A 195 -5.81 11.20 1.71
C LEU A 195 -7.28 11.63 1.78
N SER A 196 -7.90 11.37 2.91
CA SER A 196 -9.24 11.87 3.22
C SER A 196 -9.13 13.14 4.07
N MET A 197 -9.88 14.18 3.67
CA MET A 197 -10.00 15.44 4.41
C MET A 197 -11.35 15.50 5.11
#